data_6e3d3bd1662c0ff2a8c65115d3f754be
#
_entry.id   6e3d3bd1662c0ff2a8c65115d3f754be
#
_cell.length_a   1.000
_cell.length_b   1.000
_cell.length_c   1.000
_cell.angle_alpha   90.00
_cell.angle_beta   90.00
_cell.angle_gamma   90.00
#
_symmetry.space_group_name_H-M   'P 1'
#
loop_
_entity.id
_entity.type
_entity.pdbx_description
1 polymer ?
#
loop_
_entity_poly.entity_id
_entity_poly.type
_entity_poly.pdbx_seq_one_letter_code
_entity_poly.pdbx_strand_id
1 'polypeptide(L)'
;MKKSFSEHLFSLAALSAALYATSALAVEFKPSDHLIVIITPSHSNAFYKAESDTAQAAAKKLGYRTNALVHQDDPDIQLRLVQTAIGDNASAIILDNAGSDSSIAAVKRAKEAGIPTFLIDREVNANGIATAQIVSNNSQCATSVAEFFAEQVGFKGEYVELTGRTSDVNAHVRSEGFHRVLDQIPDMKMVAQQSANWDQTQGYNVMQSIIQANPNIVGVLAGNDTMALGAAAALKNAGNNKVIVVGIDGNPDVVRQIAGAGPIAATGLQQATKMAAMAMEQADQYLRTGKTDKPEKQSVDCVLVSKNNSHQVREGGFGMQ
;
A
#
# COMPACT_ATOMS: atom_id res chain seq x y z
N MET A 1 -21.20 -13.32 -101.24
CA MET A 1 -21.21 -11.85 -101.08
C MET A 1 -22.30 -11.51 -100.08
N LYS A 2 -21.99 -10.64 -99.15
CA LYS A 2 -22.83 -9.90 -98.18
C LYS A 2 -22.93 -10.48 -96.78
N LYS A 3 -22.38 -9.67 -95.92
CA LYS A 3 -22.20 -9.74 -94.44
C LYS A 3 -23.55 -9.63 -93.73
N SER A 4 -23.72 -10.44 -92.70
CA SER A 4 -24.72 -10.24 -91.65
C SER A 4 -24.07 -9.67 -90.39
N PHE A 5 -24.56 -8.56 -89.94
CA PHE A 5 -24.17 -7.92 -88.68
C PHE A 5 -25.04 -8.49 -87.52
N SER A 6 -24.40 -9.07 -86.56
CA SER A 6 -25.05 -9.53 -85.35
C SER A 6 -24.84 -8.48 -84.26
N GLU A 7 -25.91 -7.89 -83.77
CA GLU A 7 -25.91 -6.96 -82.68
C GLU A 7 -25.98 -7.74 -81.33
N HIS A 8 -24.97 -7.56 -80.51
CA HIS A 8 -24.98 -8.09 -79.20
C HIS A 8 -25.63 -7.06 -78.25
N LEU A 9 -26.77 -7.43 -77.70
CA LEU A 9 -27.36 -6.76 -76.51
C LEU A 9 -26.57 -7.17 -75.29
N PHE A 10 -25.89 -6.20 -74.67
CA PHE A 10 -25.32 -6.35 -73.34
C PHE A 10 -26.40 -6.01 -72.29
N SER A 11 -26.85 -7.05 -71.54
CA SER A 11 -27.64 -6.87 -70.30
C SER A 11 -26.71 -6.46 -69.16
N LEU A 12 -26.83 -5.24 -68.72
CA LEU A 12 -26.24 -4.80 -67.47
C LEU A 12 -27.05 -5.38 -66.28
N ALA A 13 -26.56 -6.44 -65.65
CA ALA A 13 -27.04 -6.86 -64.36
C ALA A 13 -26.37 -6.00 -63.26
N ALA A 14 -27.11 -5.04 -62.72
CA ALA A 14 -26.70 -4.25 -61.57
C ALA A 14 -26.69 -5.13 -60.36
N LEU A 15 -25.48 -5.54 -59.86
CA LEU A 15 -25.27 -6.24 -58.60
C LEU A 15 -25.34 -5.22 -57.48
N SER A 16 -26.50 -5.08 -56.83
CA SER A 16 -26.68 -4.31 -55.61
C SER A 16 -26.02 -5.05 -54.44
N ALA A 17 -24.76 -4.73 -54.17
CA ALA A 17 -24.10 -5.16 -52.95
C ALA A 17 -24.69 -4.37 -51.78
N ALA A 18 -25.67 -4.96 -51.07
CA ALA A 18 -26.14 -4.44 -49.80
C ALA A 18 -25.01 -4.63 -48.75
N LEU A 19 -24.27 -3.56 -48.45
CA LEU A 19 -23.40 -3.50 -47.29
C LEU A 19 -24.30 -3.58 -46.04
N TYR A 20 -24.42 -4.75 -45.45
CA TYR A 20 -24.87 -4.87 -44.07
C TYR A 20 -23.76 -4.34 -43.16
N ALA A 21 -23.81 -3.03 -42.84
CA ALA A 21 -23.10 -2.48 -41.74
C ALA A 21 -23.70 -3.07 -40.47
N THR A 22 -23.13 -4.18 -39.99
CA THR A 22 -23.36 -4.65 -38.63
C THR A 22 -22.80 -3.60 -37.71
N SER A 23 -23.63 -2.65 -37.27
CA SER A 23 -23.35 -1.83 -36.09
C SER A 23 -23.22 -2.80 -34.94
N ALA A 24 -21.99 -3.22 -34.62
CA ALA A 24 -21.70 -3.80 -33.34
C ALA A 24 -22.15 -2.76 -32.31
N LEU A 25 -23.30 -2.99 -31.67
CA LEU A 25 -23.72 -2.21 -30.51
C LEU A 25 -22.58 -2.38 -29.48
N ALA A 26 -21.75 -1.36 -29.35
CA ALA A 26 -20.78 -1.34 -28.30
C ALA A 26 -21.56 -1.52 -26.97
N VAL A 27 -21.37 -2.64 -26.32
CA VAL A 27 -22.00 -2.87 -25.02
C VAL A 27 -21.49 -1.76 -24.10
N GLU A 28 -22.44 -0.93 -23.63
CA GLU A 28 -22.11 0.18 -22.74
C GLU A 28 -21.46 -0.40 -21.47
N PHE A 29 -20.27 0.09 -21.14
CA PHE A 29 -19.58 -0.32 -19.92
C PHE A 29 -20.37 0.13 -18.69
N LYS A 30 -20.84 -0.83 -17.87
CA LYS A 30 -21.59 -0.57 -16.64
C LYS A 30 -20.80 -1.02 -15.42
N PRO A 31 -20.27 -0.10 -14.62
CA PRO A 31 -19.50 -0.45 -13.41
C PRO A 31 -20.25 -1.41 -12.47
N SER A 32 -21.59 -1.32 -12.38
CA SER A 32 -22.43 -2.21 -11.54
C SER A 32 -22.33 -3.68 -11.91
N ASP A 33 -21.92 -4.02 -13.13
CA ASP A 33 -21.76 -5.41 -13.56
C ASP A 33 -20.40 -5.97 -13.15
N HIS A 34 -19.50 -5.12 -12.65
CA HIS A 34 -18.15 -5.46 -12.28
C HIS A 34 -17.97 -5.52 -10.75
N LEU A 35 -17.22 -6.53 -10.29
CA LEU A 35 -16.86 -6.74 -8.89
C LEU A 35 -15.39 -6.38 -8.67
N ILE A 36 -15.12 -5.47 -7.74
CA ILE A 36 -13.78 -5.19 -7.24
C ILE A 36 -13.59 -5.93 -5.92
N VAL A 37 -12.62 -6.82 -5.85
CA VAL A 37 -12.24 -7.50 -4.61
C VAL A 37 -11.04 -6.78 -4.00
N ILE A 38 -11.16 -6.41 -2.72
CA ILE A 38 -10.13 -5.70 -1.96
C ILE A 38 -9.63 -6.67 -0.89
N ILE A 39 -8.33 -6.98 -0.90
CA ILE A 39 -7.72 -7.95 0.01
C ILE A 39 -6.59 -7.26 0.75
N THR A 40 -6.68 -7.21 2.08
CA THR A 40 -5.70 -6.50 2.92
C THR A 40 -5.31 -7.36 4.14
N PRO A 41 -4.27 -6.98 4.89
CA PRO A 41 -4.02 -7.51 6.23
C PRO A 41 -5.15 -7.24 7.21
N SER A 42 -4.97 -7.62 8.48
CA SER A 42 -5.98 -7.46 9.53
C SER A 42 -6.35 -6.00 9.79
N HIS A 43 -7.65 -5.70 9.83
CA HIS A 43 -8.19 -4.38 10.17
C HIS A 43 -8.05 -4.02 11.66
N SER A 44 -7.44 -4.87 12.48
CA SER A 44 -6.97 -4.48 13.82
C SER A 44 -5.88 -3.41 13.76
N ASN A 45 -5.12 -3.35 12.65
CA ASN A 45 -4.28 -2.22 12.32
C ASN A 45 -5.09 -1.20 11.50
N ALA A 46 -5.21 0.01 12.02
CA ALA A 46 -5.99 1.09 11.42
C ALA A 46 -5.50 1.50 10.02
N PHE A 47 -4.21 1.28 9.71
CA PHE A 47 -3.63 1.56 8.40
C PHE A 47 -4.31 0.72 7.31
N TYR A 48 -4.34 -0.59 7.46
CA TYR A 48 -4.96 -1.51 6.49
C TYR A 48 -6.47 -1.33 6.39
N LYS A 49 -7.10 -0.95 7.52
CA LYS A 49 -8.52 -0.57 7.51
C LYS A 49 -8.76 0.67 6.66
N ALA A 50 -7.92 1.70 6.77
CA ALA A 50 -8.05 2.94 6.00
C ALA A 50 -7.86 2.69 4.50
N GLU A 51 -6.93 1.81 4.10
CA GLU A 51 -6.76 1.39 2.71
C GLU A 51 -8.00 0.71 2.17
N SER A 52 -8.50 -0.32 2.88
CA SER A 52 -9.69 -1.07 2.50
C SER A 52 -10.93 -0.17 2.39
N ASP A 53 -11.17 0.67 3.39
CA ASP A 53 -12.33 1.58 3.40
C ASP A 53 -12.26 2.60 2.26
N THR A 54 -11.06 3.13 1.98
CA THR A 54 -10.86 4.09 0.90
C THR A 54 -11.06 3.45 -0.47
N ALA A 55 -10.48 2.26 -0.71
CA ALA A 55 -10.66 1.54 -1.96
C ALA A 55 -12.15 1.19 -2.18
N GLN A 56 -12.85 0.71 -1.15
CA GLN A 56 -14.29 0.44 -1.22
C GLN A 56 -15.11 1.70 -1.52
N ALA A 57 -14.82 2.81 -0.82
CA ALA A 57 -15.53 4.07 -1.02
C ALA A 57 -15.32 4.62 -2.44
N ALA A 58 -14.08 4.57 -2.95
CA ALA A 58 -13.76 4.97 -4.31
C ALA A 58 -14.47 4.10 -5.35
N ALA A 59 -14.45 2.77 -5.18
CA ALA A 59 -15.12 1.84 -6.07
C ALA A 59 -16.65 2.07 -6.07
N LYS A 60 -17.27 2.21 -4.91
CA LYS A 60 -18.72 2.50 -4.78
C LYS A 60 -19.11 3.83 -5.41
N LYS A 61 -18.27 4.87 -5.26
CA LYS A 61 -18.49 6.18 -5.90
C LYS A 61 -18.49 6.09 -7.44
N LEU A 62 -17.71 5.16 -7.99
CA LEU A 62 -17.67 4.87 -9.43
C LEU A 62 -18.79 3.90 -9.89
N GLY A 63 -19.58 3.36 -8.95
CA GLY A 63 -20.70 2.46 -9.23
C GLY A 63 -20.35 0.96 -9.24
N TYR A 64 -19.13 0.57 -8.84
CA TYR A 64 -18.71 -0.82 -8.75
C TYR A 64 -19.30 -1.56 -7.54
N ARG A 65 -19.52 -2.85 -7.69
CA ARG A 65 -19.71 -3.75 -6.55
C ARG A 65 -18.36 -4.03 -5.88
N THR A 66 -18.35 -4.20 -4.56
CA THR A 66 -17.13 -4.46 -3.80
C THR A 66 -17.28 -5.64 -2.85
N ASN A 67 -16.18 -6.39 -2.66
CA ASN A 67 -16.04 -7.36 -1.59
C ASN A 67 -14.67 -7.12 -0.92
N ALA A 68 -14.66 -6.92 0.41
CA ALA A 68 -13.46 -6.66 1.18
C ALA A 68 -13.15 -7.85 2.09
N LEU A 69 -11.94 -8.38 2.00
CA LEU A 69 -11.47 -9.60 2.62
C LEU A 69 -10.13 -9.34 3.34
N VAL A 70 -9.83 -10.14 4.36
CA VAL A 70 -8.58 -10.01 5.13
C VAL A 70 -7.81 -11.32 5.17
N HIS A 71 -6.50 -11.27 4.94
CA HIS A 71 -5.63 -12.44 4.91
C HIS A 71 -4.83 -12.66 6.20
N GLN A 72 -4.94 -11.80 7.19
CA GLN A 72 -4.27 -11.92 8.50
C GLN A 72 -2.73 -12.06 8.41
N ASP A 73 -2.11 -11.48 7.38
CA ASP A 73 -0.69 -11.68 7.04
C ASP A 73 -0.29 -13.16 6.78
N ASP A 74 -1.25 -13.98 6.38
CA ASP A 74 -1.05 -15.38 6.04
C ASP A 74 -1.12 -15.55 4.51
N PRO A 75 -0.02 -15.95 3.85
CA PRO A 75 0.02 -16.10 2.40
C PRO A 75 -0.86 -17.24 1.88
N ASP A 76 -1.14 -18.26 2.68
CA ASP A 76 -2.05 -19.35 2.29
C ASP A 76 -3.51 -18.90 2.33
N ILE A 77 -3.86 -18.09 3.34
CA ILE A 77 -5.18 -17.43 3.37
C ILE A 77 -5.30 -16.51 2.17
N GLN A 78 -4.30 -15.65 1.91
CA GLN A 78 -4.29 -14.76 0.75
C GLN A 78 -4.51 -15.52 -0.56
N LEU A 79 -3.78 -16.63 -0.78
CA LEU A 79 -3.93 -17.42 -1.99
C LEU A 79 -5.37 -17.94 -2.14
N ARG A 80 -5.98 -18.43 -1.06
CA ARG A 80 -7.40 -18.88 -1.07
C ARG A 80 -8.35 -17.72 -1.39
N LEU A 81 -8.11 -16.52 -0.84
CA LEU A 81 -8.94 -15.33 -1.12
C LEU A 81 -8.84 -14.89 -2.57
N VAL A 82 -7.65 -14.94 -3.17
CA VAL A 82 -7.46 -14.69 -4.61
C VAL A 82 -8.19 -15.76 -5.44
N GLN A 83 -8.14 -17.02 -5.06
CA GLN A 83 -8.89 -18.08 -5.73
C GLN A 83 -10.41 -17.87 -5.62
N THR A 84 -10.89 -17.41 -4.46
CA THR A 84 -12.31 -17.02 -4.27
C THR A 84 -12.67 -15.86 -5.20
N ALA A 85 -11.84 -14.82 -5.27
CA ALA A 85 -12.07 -13.70 -6.18
C ALA A 85 -12.14 -14.14 -7.65
N ILE A 86 -11.31 -15.11 -8.06
CA ILE A 86 -11.36 -15.72 -9.40
C ILE A 86 -12.70 -16.47 -9.59
N GLY A 87 -13.10 -17.27 -8.62
CA GLY A 87 -14.39 -18.01 -8.67
C GLY A 87 -15.61 -17.10 -8.71
N ASP A 88 -15.55 -15.96 -8.06
CA ASP A 88 -16.58 -14.92 -8.05
C ASP A 88 -16.58 -14.04 -9.33
N ASN A 89 -15.70 -14.32 -10.29
CA ASN A 89 -15.49 -13.52 -11.50
C ASN A 89 -15.19 -12.05 -11.19
N ALA A 90 -14.29 -11.79 -10.23
CA ALA A 90 -13.82 -10.44 -9.94
C ALA A 90 -13.27 -9.79 -11.20
N SER A 91 -13.62 -8.52 -11.43
CA SER A 91 -13.12 -7.76 -12.58
C SER A 91 -11.73 -7.16 -12.30
N ALA A 92 -11.42 -6.90 -11.04
CA ALA A 92 -10.08 -6.47 -10.58
C ALA A 92 -9.88 -6.84 -9.11
N ILE A 93 -8.61 -6.98 -8.72
CA ILE A 93 -8.21 -7.18 -7.32
C ILE A 93 -7.32 -6.01 -6.90
N ILE A 94 -7.66 -5.36 -5.77
CA ILE A 94 -6.77 -4.44 -5.05
C ILE A 94 -6.20 -5.24 -3.87
N LEU A 95 -4.88 -5.32 -3.76
CA LEU A 95 -4.20 -6.21 -2.83
C LEU A 95 -3.09 -5.48 -2.08
N ASP A 96 -3.19 -5.39 -0.77
CA ASP A 96 -2.03 -5.24 0.11
C ASP A 96 -1.58 -6.64 0.52
N ASN A 97 -0.41 -7.07 0.07
CA ASN A 97 -0.03 -8.48 0.05
C ASN A 97 0.54 -9.01 1.38
N ALA A 98 0.51 -10.35 1.59
CA ALA A 98 0.95 -11.02 2.81
C ALA A 98 2.48 -11.21 2.92
N GLY A 99 3.23 -10.85 1.88
CA GLY A 99 4.70 -10.92 1.86
C GLY A 99 5.23 -10.87 0.44
N SER A 100 6.40 -10.23 0.28
CA SER A 100 6.93 -9.84 -1.04
C SER A 100 7.25 -11.02 -1.96
N ASP A 101 7.74 -12.14 -1.42
CA ASP A 101 8.02 -13.36 -2.19
C ASP A 101 6.84 -14.34 -2.16
N SER A 102 6.24 -14.54 -0.99
CA SER A 102 5.17 -15.51 -0.79
C SER A 102 3.88 -15.17 -1.56
N SER A 103 3.69 -13.91 -1.92
CA SER A 103 2.51 -13.45 -2.65
C SER A 103 2.64 -13.53 -4.19
N ILE A 104 3.84 -13.81 -4.71
CA ILE A 104 4.08 -13.91 -6.17
C ILE A 104 3.14 -14.93 -6.81
N ALA A 105 2.95 -16.10 -6.19
CA ALA A 105 2.09 -17.15 -6.71
C ALA A 105 0.62 -16.70 -6.81
N ALA A 106 0.12 -15.98 -5.81
CA ALA A 106 -1.26 -15.48 -5.80
C ALA A 106 -1.50 -14.43 -6.90
N VAL A 107 -0.56 -13.48 -7.08
CA VAL A 107 -0.64 -12.45 -8.12
C VAL A 107 -0.55 -13.08 -9.53
N LYS A 108 0.35 -14.05 -9.74
CA LYS A 108 0.43 -14.80 -11.00
C LYS A 108 -0.88 -15.54 -11.31
N ARG A 109 -1.48 -16.15 -10.30
CA ARG A 109 -2.76 -16.86 -10.44
C ARG A 109 -3.89 -15.96 -10.90
N ALA A 110 -3.99 -14.75 -10.33
CA ALA A 110 -4.95 -13.74 -10.79
C ALA A 110 -4.69 -13.34 -12.24
N LYS A 111 -3.43 -13.08 -12.59
CA LYS A 111 -3.03 -12.75 -13.97
C LYS A 111 -3.37 -13.84 -14.96
N GLU A 112 -3.08 -15.12 -14.65
CA GLU A 112 -3.41 -16.27 -15.48
C GLU A 112 -4.92 -16.44 -15.70
N ALA A 113 -5.73 -16.02 -14.73
CA ALA A 113 -7.19 -15.95 -14.83
C ALA A 113 -7.70 -14.70 -15.57
N GLY A 114 -6.81 -13.83 -16.05
CA GLY A 114 -7.16 -12.60 -16.75
C GLY A 114 -7.65 -11.46 -15.84
N ILE A 115 -7.44 -11.55 -14.53
CA ILE A 115 -7.87 -10.55 -13.55
C ILE A 115 -6.71 -9.60 -13.24
N PRO A 116 -6.82 -8.30 -13.58
CA PRO A 116 -5.81 -7.30 -13.25
C PRO A 116 -5.70 -7.12 -11.74
N THR A 117 -4.46 -7.06 -11.25
CA THR A 117 -4.16 -6.90 -9.81
C THR A 117 -3.42 -5.58 -9.60
N PHE A 118 -3.90 -4.78 -8.66
CA PHE A 118 -3.32 -3.50 -8.25
C PHE A 118 -2.83 -3.65 -6.81
N LEU A 119 -1.51 -3.72 -6.63
CA LEU A 119 -0.89 -3.81 -5.31
C LEU A 119 -0.81 -2.42 -4.69
N ILE A 120 -1.05 -2.35 -3.39
CA ILE A 120 -0.92 -1.14 -2.58
C ILE A 120 -0.03 -1.43 -1.37
N ASP A 121 0.64 -0.41 -0.84
CA ASP A 121 1.56 -0.44 0.31
C ASP A 121 2.76 -1.38 0.13
N ARG A 122 2.51 -2.66 -0.10
CA ARG A 122 3.54 -3.70 -0.24
C ARG A 122 3.70 -4.14 -1.68
N GLU A 123 4.94 -4.11 -2.19
CA GLU A 123 5.25 -4.68 -3.50
C GLU A 123 5.63 -6.16 -3.39
N VAL A 124 5.61 -6.86 -4.52
CA VAL A 124 6.18 -8.20 -4.65
C VAL A 124 7.54 -8.14 -5.34
N ASN A 125 8.43 -9.08 -5.03
CA ASN A 125 9.76 -9.21 -5.63
C ASN A 125 9.69 -9.78 -7.07
N ALA A 126 8.77 -9.24 -7.88
CA ALA A 126 8.61 -9.62 -9.27
C ALA A 126 8.08 -8.44 -10.08
N ASN A 127 8.40 -8.42 -11.37
CA ASN A 127 7.93 -7.43 -12.33
C ASN A 127 7.06 -8.10 -13.40
N GLY A 128 6.16 -7.35 -14.00
CA GLY A 128 5.33 -7.80 -15.11
C GLY A 128 4.25 -8.81 -14.72
N ILE A 129 3.94 -8.94 -13.43
CA ILE A 129 2.88 -9.85 -12.94
C ILE A 129 1.67 -9.10 -12.39
N ALA A 130 1.85 -7.90 -11.84
CA ALA A 130 0.78 -7.01 -11.41
C ALA A 130 0.49 -5.95 -12.48
N THR A 131 -0.70 -5.37 -12.48
CA THR A 131 -1.05 -4.23 -13.35
C THR A 131 -0.46 -2.94 -12.79
N ALA A 132 -0.45 -2.79 -11.46
CA ALA A 132 0.23 -1.71 -10.76
C ALA A 132 0.73 -2.19 -9.38
N GLN A 133 1.81 -1.56 -8.90
CA GLN A 133 2.38 -1.71 -7.55
C GLN A 133 2.63 -0.30 -7.01
N ILE A 134 1.73 0.18 -6.16
CA ILE A 134 1.70 1.58 -5.68
C ILE A 134 2.10 1.56 -4.20
N VAL A 135 3.32 1.99 -3.91
CA VAL A 135 3.92 1.92 -2.59
C VAL A 135 4.34 3.29 -2.08
N SER A 136 4.60 3.42 -0.79
CA SER A 136 5.25 4.62 -0.26
C SER A 136 6.74 4.65 -0.64
N ASN A 137 7.31 5.86 -0.77
CA ASN A 137 8.75 6.05 -0.84
C ASN A 137 9.37 5.77 0.55
N ASN A 138 9.41 4.49 0.93
CA ASN A 138 9.82 4.04 2.26
C ASN A 138 11.25 4.48 2.61
N SER A 139 12.15 4.55 1.63
CA SER A 139 13.52 5.01 1.84
C SER A 139 13.56 6.48 2.25
N GLN A 140 12.86 7.35 1.51
CA GLN A 140 12.73 8.78 1.82
C GLN A 140 12.03 8.98 3.17
N CYS A 141 10.96 8.20 3.43
CA CYS A 141 10.20 8.24 4.66
C CYS A 141 11.09 7.99 5.89
N ALA A 142 11.79 6.85 5.89
CA ALA A 142 12.66 6.44 6.98
C ALA A 142 13.85 7.40 7.18
N THR A 143 14.46 7.88 6.08
CA THR A 143 15.54 8.87 6.16
C THR A 143 15.07 10.13 6.86
N SER A 144 13.92 10.71 6.46
CA SER A 144 13.37 11.93 7.09
C SER A 144 13.03 11.74 8.57
N VAL A 145 12.52 10.55 8.94
CA VAL A 145 12.23 10.22 10.34
C VAL A 145 13.51 10.07 11.16
N ALA A 146 14.56 9.45 10.59
CA ALA A 146 15.84 9.28 11.27
C ALA A 146 16.59 10.61 11.45
N GLU A 147 16.55 11.49 10.48
CA GLU A 147 17.11 12.87 10.58
C GLU A 147 16.43 13.63 11.73
N PHE A 148 15.09 13.65 11.74
CA PHE A 148 14.33 14.26 12.83
C PHE A 148 14.67 13.63 14.18
N PHE A 149 14.73 12.30 14.27
CA PHE A 149 15.07 11.57 15.49
C PHE A 149 16.45 11.98 16.02
N ALA A 150 17.48 12.00 15.16
CA ALA A 150 18.83 12.39 15.53
C ALA A 150 18.89 13.82 16.12
N GLU A 151 18.16 14.77 15.50
CA GLU A 151 18.02 16.13 16.03
C GLU A 151 17.37 16.15 17.42
N GLN A 152 16.30 15.40 17.62
CA GLN A 152 15.56 15.38 18.89
C GLN A 152 16.39 14.82 20.05
N VAL A 153 17.25 13.82 19.79
CA VAL A 153 18.14 13.25 20.83
C VAL A 153 19.49 13.94 20.92
N GLY A 154 19.73 14.99 20.14
CA GLY A 154 20.96 15.79 20.14
C GLY A 154 22.17 15.05 19.58
N PHE A 155 21.96 14.21 18.56
CA PHE A 155 22.97 13.48 17.79
C PHE A 155 23.86 12.54 18.63
N LYS A 156 23.37 12.04 19.76
CA LYS A 156 24.14 11.14 20.62
C LYS A 156 23.24 10.27 21.52
N GLY A 157 23.77 9.11 21.90
CA GLY A 157 23.16 8.21 22.85
C GLY A 157 22.84 6.83 22.27
N GLU A 158 22.37 5.95 23.15
CA GLU A 158 21.96 4.61 22.77
C GLU A 158 20.51 4.61 22.29
N TYR A 159 20.23 3.93 21.18
CA TYR A 159 18.88 3.81 20.64
C TYR A 159 18.56 2.36 20.28
N VAL A 160 17.29 2.10 20.08
CA VAL A 160 16.79 0.79 19.68
C VAL A 160 15.89 0.90 18.47
N GLU A 161 15.80 -0.18 17.71
CA GLU A 161 14.93 -0.29 16.54
C GLU A 161 13.94 -1.45 16.71
N LEU A 162 12.66 -1.16 16.44
CA LEU A 162 11.60 -2.16 16.29
C LEU A 162 11.30 -2.33 14.80
N THR A 163 11.66 -3.47 14.24
CA THR A 163 11.44 -3.77 12.83
C THR A 163 10.08 -4.43 12.58
N GLY A 164 9.61 -4.34 11.35
CA GLY A 164 8.41 -5.04 10.90
C GLY A 164 8.65 -6.52 10.60
N ARG A 165 7.74 -7.10 9.82
CA ARG A 165 7.84 -8.49 9.36
C ARG A 165 9.00 -8.65 8.39
N THR A 166 9.79 -9.70 8.58
CA THR A 166 10.92 -10.01 7.68
C THR A 166 10.48 -10.46 6.28
N SER A 167 9.23 -10.90 6.10
CA SER A 167 8.65 -11.24 4.80
C SER A 167 8.19 -10.02 3.99
N ASP A 168 8.21 -8.84 4.57
CA ASP A 168 7.78 -7.57 3.97
C ASP A 168 9.01 -6.71 3.65
N VAL A 169 9.18 -6.37 2.37
CA VAL A 169 10.30 -5.55 1.91
C VAL A 169 10.32 -4.17 2.58
N ASN A 170 9.18 -3.62 2.98
CA ASN A 170 9.10 -2.34 3.66
C ASN A 170 9.90 -2.34 4.98
N ALA A 171 9.94 -3.48 5.69
CA ALA A 171 10.72 -3.59 6.93
C ALA A 171 12.22 -3.37 6.69
N HIS A 172 12.77 -3.96 5.63
CA HIS A 172 14.17 -3.80 5.25
C HIS A 172 14.47 -2.38 4.76
N VAL A 173 13.64 -1.86 3.85
CA VAL A 173 13.86 -0.52 3.27
C VAL A 173 13.79 0.57 4.32
N ARG A 174 12.88 0.46 5.30
CA ARG A 174 12.79 1.42 6.41
C ARG A 174 14.00 1.31 7.34
N SER A 175 14.40 0.11 7.72
CA SER A 175 15.60 -0.11 8.53
C SER A 175 16.85 0.44 7.85
N GLU A 176 17.08 0.13 6.57
CA GLU A 176 18.17 0.69 5.79
C GLU A 176 18.12 2.22 5.71
N GLY A 177 16.92 2.80 5.62
CA GLY A 177 16.72 4.25 5.63
C GLY A 177 17.13 4.88 6.95
N PHE A 178 16.81 4.25 8.09
CA PHE A 178 17.25 4.69 9.41
C PHE A 178 18.77 4.60 9.54
N HIS A 179 19.36 3.47 9.20
CA HIS A 179 20.79 3.22 9.27
C HIS A 179 21.59 4.14 8.34
N ARG A 180 21.06 4.49 7.17
CA ARG A 180 21.71 5.44 6.25
C ARG A 180 22.01 6.78 6.90
N VAL A 181 21.21 7.21 7.86
CA VAL A 181 21.42 8.45 8.61
C VAL A 181 22.23 8.20 9.89
N LEU A 182 21.75 7.28 10.72
CA LEU A 182 22.26 7.14 12.09
C LEU A 182 23.65 6.55 12.16
N ASP A 183 24.03 5.66 11.22
CA ASP A 183 25.40 5.08 11.16
C ASP A 183 26.46 6.12 10.74
N GLN A 184 26.05 7.28 10.24
CA GLN A 184 26.99 8.39 9.96
C GLN A 184 27.28 9.26 11.19
N ILE A 185 26.59 9.04 12.31
CA ILE A 185 26.71 9.83 13.53
C ILE A 185 27.48 9.01 14.59
N PRO A 186 28.77 9.30 14.84
CA PRO A 186 29.64 8.46 15.65
C PRO A 186 29.15 8.24 17.10
N ASP A 187 28.42 9.22 17.65
CA ASP A 187 27.94 9.18 19.03
C ASP A 187 26.54 8.54 19.16
N MET A 188 25.93 8.12 18.05
CA MET A 188 24.69 7.35 18.04
C MET A 188 25.00 5.85 18.01
N LYS A 189 24.44 5.07 18.93
CA LYS A 189 24.70 3.62 19.03
C LYS A 189 23.42 2.83 19.12
N MET A 190 23.16 1.98 18.11
CA MET A 190 22.10 1.00 18.23
C MET A 190 22.49 -0.11 19.19
N VAL A 191 21.71 -0.32 20.26
CA VAL A 191 21.97 -1.32 21.28
C VAL A 191 21.04 -2.53 21.19
N ALA A 192 19.92 -2.41 20.48
CA ALA A 192 19.02 -3.52 20.18
C ALA A 192 18.22 -3.27 18.92
N GLN A 193 17.99 -4.34 18.16
CA GLN A 193 17.07 -4.37 17.04
C GLN A 193 16.23 -5.66 17.15
N GLN A 194 14.91 -5.54 17.08
CA GLN A 194 14.04 -6.72 17.16
C GLN A 194 12.76 -6.51 16.35
N SER A 195 12.31 -7.58 15.69
CA SER A 195 11.02 -7.54 14.99
C SER A 195 9.86 -7.57 15.99
N ALA A 196 8.87 -6.71 15.75
CA ALA A 196 7.59 -6.73 16.43
C ALA A 196 6.42 -6.83 15.41
N ASN A 197 6.72 -7.27 14.19
CA ASN A 197 5.78 -7.76 13.16
C ASN A 197 4.62 -6.80 12.83
N TRP A 198 4.83 -5.47 12.89
CA TRP A 198 3.82 -4.44 12.68
C TRP A 198 2.68 -4.44 13.72
N ASP A 199 2.88 -5.11 14.88
CA ASP A 199 1.84 -5.35 15.87
C ASP A 199 2.09 -4.58 17.17
N GLN A 200 1.05 -3.95 17.72
CA GLN A 200 1.15 -3.12 18.92
C GLN A 200 1.50 -3.93 20.17
N THR A 201 0.90 -5.10 20.34
CA THR A 201 1.14 -5.96 21.51
C THR A 201 2.54 -6.52 21.49
N GLN A 202 3.02 -6.94 20.31
CA GLN A 202 4.41 -7.38 20.17
C GLN A 202 5.38 -6.22 20.39
N GLY A 203 5.09 -5.02 19.85
CA GLY A 203 5.88 -3.82 20.12
C GLY A 203 6.02 -3.52 21.61
N TYR A 204 4.92 -3.64 22.35
CA TYR A 204 4.92 -3.50 23.80
C TYR A 204 5.80 -4.57 24.49
N ASN A 205 5.59 -5.85 24.17
CA ASN A 205 6.30 -6.96 24.81
C ASN A 205 7.80 -6.94 24.51
N VAL A 206 8.17 -6.68 23.25
CA VAL A 206 9.57 -6.55 22.83
C VAL A 206 10.22 -5.38 23.57
N MET A 207 9.54 -4.23 23.62
CA MET A 207 10.08 -3.04 24.29
C MET A 207 10.26 -3.25 25.80
N GLN A 208 9.37 -3.97 26.48
CA GLN A 208 9.57 -4.32 27.89
C GLN A 208 10.88 -5.07 28.13
N SER A 209 11.20 -6.04 27.26
CA SER A 209 12.46 -6.81 27.36
C SER A 209 13.68 -5.94 27.07
N ILE A 210 13.57 -5.05 26.08
CA ILE A 210 14.65 -4.14 25.67
C ILE A 210 14.99 -3.15 26.80
N ILE A 211 13.98 -2.56 27.45
CA ILE A 211 14.18 -1.59 28.56
C ILE A 211 14.92 -2.23 29.72
N GLN A 212 14.62 -3.49 30.05
CA GLN A 212 15.29 -4.20 31.13
C GLN A 212 16.78 -4.42 30.86
N ALA A 213 17.12 -4.71 29.58
CA ALA A 213 18.51 -4.95 29.18
C ALA A 213 19.28 -3.64 28.91
N ASN A 214 18.58 -2.57 28.52
CA ASN A 214 19.17 -1.30 28.05
C ASN A 214 18.49 -0.10 28.73
N PRO A 215 18.77 0.16 30.03
CA PRO A 215 18.04 1.17 30.79
C PRO A 215 18.37 2.62 30.39
N ASN A 216 19.44 2.84 29.62
CA ASN A 216 19.98 4.18 29.32
C ASN A 216 19.65 4.67 27.89
N ILE A 217 18.74 4.01 27.19
CA ILE A 217 18.37 4.41 25.83
C ILE A 217 17.76 5.81 25.79
N VAL A 218 18.10 6.56 24.76
CA VAL A 218 17.56 7.92 24.52
C VAL A 218 16.36 7.89 23.56
N GLY A 219 16.22 6.82 22.77
CA GLY A 219 15.13 6.77 21.81
C GLY A 219 14.85 5.41 21.18
N VAL A 220 13.70 5.35 20.51
CA VAL A 220 13.17 4.19 19.79
C VAL A 220 12.76 4.61 18.39
N LEU A 221 13.32 3.94 17.38
CA LEU A 221 12.80 4.00 16.03
C LEU A 221 11.89 2.79 15.80
N ALA A 222 10.60 3.02 15.67
CA ALA A 222 9.65 1.97 15.32
C ALA A 222 9.38 2.01 13.81
N GLY A 223 9.52 0.87 13.17
CA GLY A 223 9.29 0.74 11.72
C GLY A 223 7.85 1.09 11.31
N ASN A 224 6.89 1.09 12.29
CA ASN A 224 5.56 1.65 12.08
C ASN A 224 4.94 2.23 13.36
N ASP A 225 3.86 2.97 13.20
CA ASP A 225 3.14 3.65 14.29
C ASP A 225 2.48 2.69 15.28
N THR A 226 2.01 1.54 14.82
CA THR A 226 1.40 0.53 15.68
C THR A 226 2.40 0.00 16.70
N MET A 227 3.64 -0.30 16.26
CA MET A 227 4.73 -0.68 17.16
C MET A 227 5.19 0.50 18.04
N ALA A 228 5.19 1.73 17.50
CA ALA A 228 5.51 2.94 18.27
C ALA A 228 4.55 3.14 19.46
N LEU A 229 3.24 2.91 19.26
CA LEU A 229 2.24 2.94 20.32
C LEU A 229 2.51 1.89 21.39
N GLY A 230 2.89 0.67 21.00
CA GLY A 230 3.29 -0.39 21.91
C GLY A 230 4.53 -0.01 22.73
N ALA A 231 5.58 0.47 22.05
CA ALA A 231 6.82 0.91 22.70
C ALA A 231 6.58 2.06 23.68
N ALA A 232 5.80 3.07 23.28
CA ALA A 232 5.43 4.21 24.13
C ALA A 232 4.69 3.77 25.41
N ALA A 233 3.79 2.79 25.28
CA ALA A 233 3.08 2.22 26.43
C ALA A 233 4.02 1.46 27.37
N ALA A 234 4.97 0.69 26.86
CA ALA A 234 5.97 -0.01 27.67
C ALA A 234 6.89 0.96 28.42
N LEU A 235 7.37 2.01 27.73
CA LEU A 235 8.18 3.07 28.33
C LEU A 235 7.43 3.81 29.44
N LYS A 236 6.18 4.15 29.22
CA LYS A 236 5.32 4.78 30.24
C LYS A 236 5.17 3.90 31.49
N ASN A 237 4.92 2.61 31.29
CA ASN A 237 4.78 1.66 32.40
C ASN A 237 6.09 1.47 33.19
N ALA A 238 7.24 1.60 32.54
CA ALA A 238 8.56 1.59 33.18
C ALA A 238 8.95 2.92 33.83
N GLY A 239 8.09 3.96 33.77
CA GLY A 239 8.40 5.30 34.26
C GLY A 239 9.41 6.08 33.41
N ASN A 240 9.73 5.60 32.21
CA ASN A 240 10.75 6.16 31.33
C ASN A 240 10.14 7.16 30.32
N ASN A 241 9.79 8.35 30.80
CA ASN A 241 9.06 9.36 30.02
C ASN A 241 9.96 10.29 29.19
N LYS A 242 11.29 10.08 29.21
CA LYS A 242 12.25 10.94 28.50
C LYS A 242 12.71 10.35 27.16
N VAL A 243 12.42 9.07 26.91
CA VAL A 243 12.81 8.38 25.69
C VAL A 243 11.96 8.87 24.54
N ILE A 244 12.61 9.33 23.47
CA ILE A 244 11.94 9.81 22.24
C ILE A 244 11.52 8.59 21.41
N VAL A 245 10.28 8.56 20.98
CA VAL A 245 9.75 7.53 20.07
C VAL A 245 9.39 8.17 18.75
N VAL A 246 9.76 7.52 17.65
CA VAL A 246 9.30 7.89 16.30
C VAL A 246 8.72 6.68 15.59
N GLY A 247 7.80 6.92 14.66
CA GLY A 247 7.13 5.87 13.89
C GLY A 247 7.00 6.21 12.42
N ILE A 248 6.30 5.37 11.69
CA ILE A 248 5.90 5.57 10.28
C ILE A 248 4.46 5.08 10.17
N ASP A 249 3.60 5.79 9.51
CA ASP A 249 2.27 5.53 8.93
C ASP A 249 1.40 6.79 8.90
N GLY A 250 1.45 7.64 9.93
CA GLY A 250 0.49 8.73 10.14
C GLY A 250 -0.80 8.26 10.82
N ASN A 251 -0.69 7.29 11.73
CA ASN A 251 -1.81 6.77 12.52
C ASN A 251 -2.45 7.90 13.35
N PRO A 252 -3.80 8.04 13.37
CA PRO A 252 -4.47 9.13 14.07
C PRO A 252 -4.19 9.15 15.58
N ASP A 253 -3.98 8.00 16.23
CA ASP A 253 -3.61 7.95 17.64
C ASP A 253 -2.21 8.48 17.90
N VAL A 254 -1.27 8.20 16.99
CA VAL A 254 0.09 8.74 17.02
C VAL A 254 0.07 10.23 16.77
N VAL A 255 -0.66 10.69 15.76
CA VAL A 255 -0.80 12.12 15.45
C VAL A 255 -1.38 12.90 16.67
N ARG A 256 -2.36 12.32 17.39
CA ARG A 256 -2.87 12.92 18.63
C ARG A 256 -1.80 12.98 19.73
N GLN A 257 -0.96 11.94 19.89
CA GLN A 257 0.13 11.97 20.86
C GLN A 257 1.19 13.03 20.51
N ILE A 258 1.55 13.14 19.23
CA ILE A 258 2.47 14.18 18.74
C ILE A 258 1.94 15.58 19.06
N ALA A 259 0.66 15.84 18.78
CA ALA A 259 0.00 17.12 19.08
C ALA A 259 -0.05 17.42 20.60
N GLY A 260 -0.30 16.41 21.41
CA GLY A 260 -0.46 16.49 22.86
C GLY A 260 0.83 16.42 23.69
N ALA A 261 2.02 16.44 23.05
CA ALA A 261 3.32 16.28 23.71
C ALA A 261 3.47 14.91 24.45
N GLY A 262 2.97 13.84 23.86
CA GLY A 262 3.23 12.46 24.27
C GLY A 262 4.68 12.03 23.99
N PRO A 263 5.07 10.79 24.33
CA PRO A 263 6.43 10.31 24.09
C PRO A 263 6.73 10.10 22.59
N ILE A 264 5.73 10.00 21.73
CA ILE A 264 5.93 9.91 20.29
C ILE A 264 6.10 11.32 19.71
N ALA A 265 7.28 11.58 19.15
CA ALA A 265 7.68 12.92 18.69
C ALA A 265 7.36 13.17 17.22
N ALA A 266 7.38 12.12 16.39
CA ALA A 266 7.07 12.22 14.97
C ALA A 266 6.62 10.90 14.36
N THR A 267 6.01 11.01 13.18
CA THR A 267 5.72 9.89 12.29
C THR A 267 5.98 10.27 10.84
N GLY A 268 6.50 9.32 10.06
CA GLY A 268 6.53 9.44 8.61
C GLY A 268 5.16 9.07 8.04
N LEU A 269 4.32 10.06 7.75
CA LEU A 269 2.97 9.81 7.27
C LEU A 269 3.00 9.21 5.87
N GLN A 270 2.61 7.94 5.75
CA GLN A 270 2.29 7.30 4.49
C GLN A 270 0.91 7.77 4.01
N GLN A 271 0.80 8.05 2.74
CA GLN A 271 -0.47 8.51 2.18
C GLN A 271 -1.36 7.32 1.76
N ALA A 272 -1.71 6.43 2.71
CA ALA A 272 -2.46 5.20 2.46
C ALA A 272 -3.76 5.43 1.69
N THR A 273 -4.53 6.45 2.09
CA THR A 273 -5.78 6.80 1.41
C THR A 273 -5.55 7.24 -0.05
N LYS A 274 -4.44 7.92 -0.33
CA LYS A 274 -4.06 8.32 -1.69
C LYS A 274 -3.66 7.09 -2.53
N MET A 275 -2.85 6.18 -1.97
CA MET A 275 -2.44 4.95 -2.69
C MET A 275 -3.65 4.09 -3.04
N ALA A 276 -4.57 3.88 -2.11
CA ALA A 276 -5.80 3.12 -2.34
C ALA A 276 -6.72 3.78 -3.39
N ALA A 277 -6.84 5.12 -3.37
CA ALA A 277 -7.58 5.86 -4.38
C ALA A 277 -6.93 5.75 -5.77
N MET A 278 -5.60 5.90 -5.86
CA MET A 278 -4.84 5.74 -7.11
C MET A 278 -5.00 4.34 -7.70
N ALA A 279 -5.00 3.31 -6.86
CA ALA A 279 -5.22 1.92 -7.30
C ALA A 279 -6.61 1.76 -7.91
N MET A 280 -7.64 2.34 -7.27
CA MET A 280 -9.01 2.25 -7.78
C MET A 280 -9.21 3.05 -9.07
N GLU A 281 -8.62 4.25 -9.19
CA GLU A 281 -8.63 5.04 -10.42
C GLU A 281 -7.99 4.28 -11.59
N GLN A 282 -6.84 3.64 -11.34
CA GLN A 282 -6.16 2.84 -12.35
C GLN A 282 -6.94 1.55 -12.70
N ALA A 283 -7.62 0.95 -11.72
CA ALA A 283 -8.52 -0.18 -11.96
C ALA A 283 -9.69 0.22 -12.87
N ASP A 284 -10.36 1.35 -12.61
CA ASP A 284 -11.43 1.88 -13.45
C ASP A 284 -10.92 2.17 -14.87
N GLN A 285 -9.78 2.84 -14.99
CA GLN A 285 -9.16 3.11 -16.30
C GLN A 285 -8.88 1.80 -17.05
N TYR A 286 -8.27 0.81 -16.39
CA TYR A 286 -7.95 -0.47 -17.01
C TYR A 286 -9.21 -1.23 -17.46
N LEU A 287 -10.24 -1.27 -16.63
CA LEU A 287 -11.50 -1.97 -16.97
C LEU A 287 -12.24 -1.32 -18.15
N ARG A 288 -12.10 -0.01 -18.34
CA ARG A 288 -12.71 0.72 -19.46
C ARG A 288 -11.88 0.67 -20.75
N THR A 289 -10.55 0.62 -20.64
CA THR A 289 -9.66 0.86 -21.79
C THR A 289 -8.71 -0.29 -22.07
N GLY A 290 -8.60 -1.29 -21.19
CA GLY A 290 -7.67 -2.41 -21.28
C GLY A 290 -6.22 -2.06 -20.89
N LYS A 291 -5.93 -0.84 -20.41
CA LYS A 291 -4.57 -0.41 -20.02
C LYS A 291 -4.60 0.68 -18.94
N THR A 292 -3.45 0.89 -18.30
CA THR A 292 -3.17 2.08 -17.49
C THR A 292 -2.15 2.96 -18.20
N ASP A 293 -2.14 4.27 -17.91
CA ASP A 293 -1.15 5.22 -18.45
C ASP A 293 0.05 5.39 -17.50
N LYS A 294 0.12 4.56 -16.45
CA LYS A 294 1.17 4.61 -15.42
C LYS A 294 2.08 3.39 -15.52
N PRO A 295 3.35 3.51 -15.11
CA PRO A 295 4.22 2.34 -14.97
C PRO A 295 3.68 1.39 -13.90
N GLU A 296 4.10 0.10 -13.98
CA GLU A 296 3.71 -0.90 -12.98
C GLU A 296 4.13 -0.48 -11.56
N LYS A 297 5.40 -0.09 -11.36
CA LYS A 297 5.91 0.37 -10.07
C LYS A 297 5.80 1.88 -9.93
N GLN A 298 5.16 2.31 -8.85
CA GLN A 298 4.90 3.71 -8.53
C GLN A 298 5.17 3.94 -7.05
N SER A 299 5.74 5.10 -6.70
CA SER A 299 5.95 5.47 -5.31
C SER A 299 5.29 6.80 -4.98
N VAL A 300 4.84 6.92 -3.74
CA VAL A 300 4.22 8.12 -3.18
C VAL A 300 5.07 8.59 -2.00
N ASP A 301 5.56 9.82 -2.05
CA ASP A 301 6.39 10.36 -0.98
C ASP A 301 5.61 10.48 0.33
N CYS A 302 6.30 10.19 1.44
CA CYS A 302 5.81 10.43 2.78
C CYS A 302 5.95 11.89 3.18
N VAL A 303 5.19 12.27 4.21
CA VAL A 303 5.31 13.57 4.88
C VAL A 303 5.76 13.34 6.32
N LEU A 304 6.88 13.92 6.72
CA LEU A 304 7.26 13.94 8.13
C LEU A 304 6.25 14.77 8.93
N VAL A 305 5.56 14.14 9.87
CA VAL A 305 4.63 14.78 10.78
C VAL A 305 5.24 14.89 12.15
N SER A 306 5.33 16.09 12.64
CA SER A 306 5.77 16.45 13.99
C SER A 306 4.76 17.43 14.63
N LYS A 307 5.04 17.92 15.81
CA LYS A 307 4.19 18.91 16.48
C LYS A 307 3.91 20.14 15.63
N ASN A 308 4.84 20.51 14.74
CA ASN A 308 4.73 21.72 13.93
C ASN A 308 3.62 21.65 12.87
N ASN A 309 3.30 20.45 12.36
CA ASN A 309 2.36 20.26 11.26
C ASN A 309 1.31 19.17 11.49
N SER A 310 1.24 18.59 12.69
CA SER A 310 0.24 17.57 13.03
C SER A 310 -1.20 18.00 12.78
N HIS A 311 -1.49 19.31 12.89
CA HIS A 311 -2.80 19.90 12.61
C HIS A 311 -3.22 19.86 11.13
N GLN A 312 -2.28 19.59 10.21
CA GLN A 312 -2.53 19.45 8.77
C GLN A 312 -2.86 18.01 8.36
N VAL A 313 -2.79 17.07 9.29
CA VAL A 313 -3.20 15.67 9.03
C VAL A 313 -4.73 15.60 9.07
N ARG A 314 -5.31 14.80 8.16
CA ARG A 314 -6.76 14.53 8.16
C ARG A 314 -7.20 13.94 9.49
N GLU A 315 -8.44 14.21 9.91
CA GLU A 315 -9.01 13.69 11.16
C GLU A 315 -8.90 12.18 11.29
N GLY A 316 -9.09 11.43 10.20
CA GLY A 316 -8.92 9.97 10.13
C GLY A 316 -7.47 9.49 10.02
N GLY A 317 -6.46 10.37 10.00
CA GLY A 317 -5.06 10.00 9.75
C GLY A 317 -4.77 9.61 8.30
N PHE A 318 -3.59 9.05 8.06
CA PHE A 318 -3.15 8.42 6.82
C PHE A 318 -3.27 9.28 5.54
N GLY A 319 -3.25 10.58 5.69
CA GLY A 319 -3.27 11.56 4.61
C GLY A 319 -3.22 12.98 5.13
N MET A 320 -2.73 13.90 4.30
CA MET A 320 -2.76 15.34 4.55
C MET A 320 -4.12 15.92 4.13
N GLN A 321 -4.50 17.06 4.75
CA GLN A 321 -5.70 17.82 4.36
C GLN A 321 -5.57 18.41 2.97
#